data_4b6d7aed0d0ad91cb2fa5310d059ae9d
#
_entry.id   4b6d7aed0d0ad91cb2fa5310d059ae9d
#
_cell.length_a   1.000
_cell.length_b   1.000
_cell.length_c   1.000
_cell.angle_alpha   90.00
_cell.angle_beta   90.00
_cell.angle_gamma   90.00
#
_symmetry.space_group_name_H-M   'P 1'
#
loop_
_entity.id
_entity.type
_entity.pdbx_description
1 polymer ?
#
loop_
_entity_poly.entity_id
_entity_poly.type
_entity_poly.pdbx_seq_one_letter_code
_entity_poly.pdbx_strand_id
1 'polypeptide(L)'
;MKRLNVALLSAALAFASSANAAGSDITTLKSKLKPWQPVEVSLSGDQITVVTPSANITSDIYSAIVSSGICPPIWTKDVPANYLKTIKQINVTNKFKAIGYSFENPLSVCKEMGNLMEKPATVVMLGNTHTYNGK
;
A
#
# COMPACT_ATOMS: atom_id res chain seq x y z
N MET A 1 55.45 -19.06 -29.97
CA MET A 1 54.78 -17.97 -29.23
C MET A 1 53.32 -18.30 -29.08
N LYS A 2 52.91 -18.66 -27.86
CA LYS A 2 51.50 -18.95 -27.54
C LYS A 2 50.84 -17.68 -26.98
N ARG A 3 49.86 -17.18 -27.67
CA ARG A 3 49.07 -16.08 -27.15
C ARG A 3 47.96 -16.65 -26.27
N LEU A 4 47.99 -16.31 -24.99
CA LEU A 4 46.91 -16.61 -24.07
C LEU A 4 45.79 -15.59 -24.32
N ASN A 5 44.66 -16.05 -24.84
CA ASN A 5 43.44 -15.29 -24.84
C ASN A 5 42.75 -15.50 -23.48
N VAL A 6 42.86 -14.50 -22.63
CA VAL A 6 42.07 -14.45 -21.40
C VAL A 6 40.70 -13.87 -21.77
N ALA A 7 39.72 -14.75 -21.87
CA ALA A 7 38.33 -14.33 -21.97
C ALA A 7 37.86 -13.92 -20.58
N LEU A 8 37.74 -12.62 -20.37
CA LEU A 8 37.06 -12.06 -19.19
C LEU A 8 35.56 -12.29 -19.35
N LEU A 9 35.02 -13.27 -18.66
CA LEU A 9 33.59 -13.38 -18.43
C LEU A 9 33.18 -12.34 -17.41
N SER A 10 32.63 -11.24 -17.89
CA SER A 10 31.94 -10.28 -17.03
C SER A 10 30.59 -10.85 -16.68
N ALA A 11 30.47 -11.45 -15.50
CA ALA A 11 29.16 -11.80 -14.92
C ALA A 11 28.47 -10.52 -14.50
N ALA A 12 27.56 -10.04 -15.33
CA ALA A 12 26.64 -8.96 -14.94
C ALA A 12 25.62 -9.54 -13.95
N LEU A 13 25.83 -9.29 -12.66
CA LEU A 13 24.82 -9.53 -11.64
C LEU A 13 23.70 -8.49 -11.84
N ALA A 14 22.63 -8.93 -12.47
CA ALA A 14 21.40 -8.17 -12.50
C ALA A 14 20.77 -8.24 -11.11
N PHE A 15 21.03 -7.23 -10.28
CA PHE A 15 20.23 -6.99 -9.06
C PHE A 15 18.87 -6.50 -9.51
N ALA A 16 17.91 -7.41 -9.61
CA ALA A 16 16.50 -7.03 -9.73
C ALA A 16 16.10 -6.34 -8.43
N SER A 17 16.08 -5.02 -8.43
CA SER A 17 15.70 -4.24 -7.27
C SER A 17 14.20 -4.36 -7.04
N SER A 18 13.82 -5.16 -6.05
CA SER A 18 12.45 -5.23 -5.51
C SER A 18 11.93 -3.88 -4.97
N ALA A 19 12.80 -2.89 -4.80
CA ALA A 19 12.46 -1.52 -4.42
C ALA A 19 11.53 -0.80 -5.41
N ASN A 20 11.52 -1.18 -6.71
CA ASN A 20 10.70 -0.53 -7.72
C ASN A 20 9.21 -0.86 -7.62
N ALA A 21 8.83 -2.06 -7.14
CA ALA A 21 7.42 -2.46 -7.00
C ALA A 21 6.71 -1.65 -5.91
N ALA A 22 7.33 -1.49 -4.73
CA ALA A 22 6.77 -0.71 -3.62
C ALA A 22 6.73 0.79 -3.92
N GLY A 23 7.71 1.33 -4.68
CA GLY A 23 7.69 2.73 -5.13
C GLY A 23 6.55 3.00 -6.10
N SER A 24 6.17 2.06 -6.98
CA SER A 24 5.02 2.18 -7.86
C SER A 24 3.69 2.11 -7.08
N ASP A 25 3.63 1.37 -5.98
CA ASP A 25 2.47 1.32 -5.08
C ASP A 25 2.17 2.72 -4.50
N ILE A 26 3.20 3.43 -4.04
CA ILE A 26 3.08 4.81 -3.53
C ILE A 26 2.51 5.74 -4.60
N THR A 27 3.02 5.69 -5.82
CA THR A 27 2.56 6.52 -6.93
C THR A 27 1.09 6.22 -7.26
N THR A 28 0.73 4.95 -7.30
CA THR A 28 -0.65 4.50 -7.56
C THR A 28 -1.58 4.97 -6.45
N LEU A 29 -1.21 4.78 -5.17
CA LEU A 29 -2.02 5.23 -4.03
C LEU A 29 -2.22 6.74 -4.02
N LYS A 30 -1.18 7.52 -4.27
CA LYS A 30 -1.31 8.99 -4.39
C LYS A 30 -2.34 9.37 -5.44
N SER A 31 -2.35 8.69 -6.58
CA SER A 31 -3.32 8.93 -7.64
C SER A 31 -4.74 8.56 -7.22
N LYS A 32 -4.93 7.39 -6.62
CA LYS A 32 -6.24 6.87 -6.22
C LYS A 32 -6.83 7.57 -5.00
N LEU A 33 -5.99 8.16 -4.15
CA LEU A 33 -6.41 8.86 -2.95
C LEU A 33 -6.56 10.37 -3.13
N LYS A 34 -6.46 10.88 -4.34
CA LYS A 34 -6.66 12.32 -4.64
C LYS A 34 -7.92 12.93 -4.03
N PRO A 35 -9.09 12.28 -3.99
CA PRO A 35 -10.29 12.85 -3.39
C PRO A 35 -10.12 13.22 -1.90
N TRP A 36 -9.24 12.53 -1.18
CA TRP A 36 -8.94 12.81 0.23
C TRP A 36 -7.76 13.75 0.44
N GLN A 37 -7.10 14.18 -0.64
CA GLN A 37 -6.00 15.14 -0.64
C GLN A 37 -4.89 14.81 0.38
N PRO A 38 -4.32 13.60 0.38
CA PRO A 38 -3.30 13.24 1.36
C PRO A 38 -2.11 14.19 1.25
N VAL A 39 -1.63 14.65 2.39
CA VAL A 39 -0.44 15.53 2.44
C VAL A 39 0.84 14.76 2.26
N GLU A 40 0.83 13.46 2.55
CA GLU A 40 1.96 12.56 2.39
C GLU A 40 1.47 11.12 2.20
N VAL A 41 2.13 10.39 1.32
CA VAL A 41 2.03 8.94 1.21
C VAL A 41 3.45 8.41 1.17
N SER A 42 3.86 7.67 2.20
CA SER A 42 5.25 7.22 2.38
C SER A 42 5.33 5.73 2.65
N LEU A 43 6.49 5.16 2.36
CA LEU A 43 6.81 3.76 2.56
C LEU A 43 7.93 3.62 3.57
N SER A 44 7.76 2.72 4.53
CA SER A 44 8.81 2.29 5.46
C SER A 44 8.72 0.77 5.62
N GLY A 45 9.70 0.05 5.06
CA GLY A 45 9.69 -1.41 5.03
C GLY A 45 8.47 -1.96 4.28
N ASP A 46 7.62 -2.69 4.97
CA ASP A 46 6.38 -3.27 4.46
C ASP A 46 5.12 -2.49 4.86
N GLN A 47 5.29 -1.26 5.35
CA GLN A 47 4.22 -0.39 5.80
C GLN A 47 4.14 0.88 4.95
N ILE A 48 2.94 1.23 4.53
CA ILE A 48 2.62 2.51 3.91
C ILE A 48 1.90 3.39 4.91
N THR A 49 2.26 4.66 4.97
CA THR A 49 1.57 5.66 5.77
C THR A 49 0.93 6.71 4.87
N VAL A 50 -0.37 6.88 5.01
CA VAL A 50 -1.18 7.90 4.34
C VAL A 50 -1.52 8.97 5.38
N VAL A 51 -0.97 10.16 5.20
CA VAL A 51 -1.23 11.30 6.09
C VAL A 51 -2.31 12.16 5.47
N THR A 52 -3.44 12.30 6.15
CA THR A 52 -4.57 13.12 5.71
C THR A 52 -4.41 14.58 6.17
N PRO A 53 -5.10 15.54 5.53
CA PRO A 53 -5.08 16.94 5.98
C PRO A 53 -5.94 17.19 7.22
N SER A 54 -6.67 16.19 7.72
CA SER A 54 -7.59 16.32 8.84
C SER A 54 -6.87 16.28 10.20
N ALA A 55 -7.34 17.06 11.17
CA ALA A 55 -6.85 17.00 12.54
C ALA A 55 -7.24 15.68 13.24
N ASN A 56 -8.40 15.14 12.88
CA ASN A 56 -8.93 13.88 13.40
C ASN A 56 -9.28 12.93 12.26
N ILE A 57 -9.05 11.64 12.48
CA ILE A 57 -9.53 10.58 11.60
C ILE A 57 -10.65 9.84 12.32
N THR A 58 -11.84 9.92 11.76
CA THR A 58 -12.99 9.13 12.20
C THR A 58 -12.96 7.76 11.54
N SER A 59 -13.67 6.80 12.13
CA SER A 59 -13.86 5.49 11.52
C SER A 59 -14.53 5.57 10.14
N ASP A 60 -15.42 6.54 9.94
CA ASP A 60 -16.10 6.74 8.65
C ASP A 60 -15.13 7.23 7.56
N ILE A 61 -14.27 8.19 7.90
CA ILE A 61 -13.22 8.68 6.97
C ILE A 61 -12.28 7.52 6.61
N TYR A 62 -11.83 6.78 7.60
CA TYR A 62 -10.97 5.62 7.40
C TYR A 62 -11.63 4.57 6.51
N SER A 63 -12.86 4.20 6.82
CA SER A 63 -13.62 3.21 6.04
C SER A 63 -13.81 3.65 4.59
N ALA A 64 -14.09 4.94 4.37
CA ALA A 64 -14.22 5.49 3.02
C ALA A 64 -12.89 5.42 2.25
N ILE A 65 -11.78 5.74 2.89
CA ILE A 65 -10.44 5.65 2.26
C ILE A 65 -10.13 4.20 1.85
N VAL A 66 -10.41 3.23 2.70
CA VAL A 66 -10.19 1.81 2.39
C VAL A 66 -11.12 1.33 1.28
N SER A 67 -12.43 1.49 1.45
CA SER A 67 -13.43 0.90 0.56
C SER A 67 -13.66 1.68 -0.74
N SER A 68 -13.30 2.95 -0.80
CA SER A 68 -13.45 3.78 -2.01
C SER A 68 -12.13 4.24 -2.63
N GLY A 69 -11.01 4.06 -1.94
CA GLY A 69 -9.70 4.49 -2.42
C GLY A 69 -8.69 3.36 -2.58
N ILE A 70 -8.44 2.59 -1.54
CA ILE A 70 -7.38 1.56 -1.52
C ILE A 70 -7.82 0.28 -2.26
N CYS A 71 -9.00 -0.24 -1.96
CA CYS A 71 -9.46 -1.52 -2.49
C CYS A 71 -9.99 -1.49 -3.93
N PRO A 72 -10.77 -0.48 -4.39
CA PRO A 72 -11.39 -0.52 -5.71
C PRO A 72 -10.44 -0.78 -6.88
N PRO A 73 -9.21 -0.24 -6.93
CA PRO A 73 -8.28 -0.54 -8.02
C PRO A 73 -7.94 -2.04 -8.14
N ILE A 74 -7.98 -2.76 -7.02
CA ILE A 74 -7.76 -4.22 -6.99
C ILE A 74 -8.97 -4.93 -7.61
N TRP A 75 -10.18 -4.51 -7.25
CA TRP A 75 -11.42 -5.11 -7.75
C TRP A 75 -11.64 -4.90 -9.24
N THR A 76 -11.29 -3.72 -9.74
CA THR A 76 -11.42 -3.38 -11.16
C THR A 76 -10.22 -3.81 -11.99
N LYS A 77 -9.18 -4.36 -11.36
CA LYS A 77 -7.91 -4.73 -12.00
C LYS A 77 -7.23 -3.55 -12.73
N ASP A 78 -7.42 -2.35 -12.20
CA ASP A 78 -6.86 -1.08 -12.71
C ASP A 78 -5.45 -0.81 -12.16
N VAL A 79 -4.77 -1.84 -11.70
CA VAL A 79 -3.42 -1.81 -11.15
C VAL A 79 -2.67 -3.06 -11.56
N PRO A 80 -1.33 -3.06 -11.57
CA PRO A 80 -0.54 -4.25 -11.80
C PRO A 80 -0.86 -5.36 -10.79
N ALA A 81 -0.67 -6.62 -11.20
CA ALA A 81 -0.94 -7.78 -10.35
C ALA A 81 -0.10 -7.82 -9.06
N ASN A 82 1.04 -7.12 -9.03
CA ASN A 82 1.91 -7.00 -7.86
C ASN A 82 1.58 -5.82 -6.93
N TYR A 83 0.52 -5.05 -7.23
CA TYR A 83 0.07 -3.94 -6.41
C TYR A 83 -0.21 -4.40 -4.97
N LEU A 84 0.41 -3.75 -3.99
CA LEU A 84 0.35 -4.04 -2.55
C LEU A 84 0.83 -5.44 -2.14
N LYS A 85 1.46 -6.19 -3.03
CA LYS A 85 1.87 -7.58 -2.77
C LYS A 85 2.84 -7.72 -1.59
N THR A 86 3.74 -6.76 -1.42
CA THR A 86 4.75 -6.75 -0.36
C THR A 86 4.35 -5.91 0.86
N ILE A 87 3.19 -5.28 0.82
CA ILE A 87 2.71 -4.40 1.88
C ILE A 87 1.88 -5.20 2.88
N LYS A 88 2.27 -5.13 4.15
CA LYS A 88 1.56 -5.79 5.25
C LYS A 88 0.60 -4.88 5.98
N GLN A 89 0.78 -3.57 5.88
CA GLN A 89 0.00 -2.61 6.64
C GLN A 89 -0.06 -1.26 5.92
N ILE A 90 -1.24 -0.65 5.93
CA ILE A 90 -1.42 0.75 5.52
C ILE A 90 -1.98 1.53 6.71
N ASN A 91 -1.21 2.51 7.18
CA ASN A 91 -1.63 3.42 8.23
C ASN A 91 -2.33 4.62 7.61
N VAL A 92 -3.50 4.96 8.09
CA VAL A 92 -4.24 6.18 7.71
C VAL A 92 -4.26 7.09 8.93
N THR A 93 -3.55 8.21 8.86
CA THR A 93 -3.29 9.07 10.01
C THR A 93 -3.84 10.47 9.83
N ASN A 94 -4.01 11.17 10.95
CA ASN A 94 -4.26 12.61 10.95
C ASN A 94 -3.03 13.38 10.43
N LYS A 95 -3.18 14.69 10.24
CA LYS A 95 -2.11 15.56 9.73
C LYS A 95 -0.84 15.59 10.59
N PHE A 96 -0.95 15.20 11.85
CA PHE A 96 0.17 15.18 12.80
C PHE A 96 0.88 13.83 12.87
N LYS A 97 0.43 12.82 12.13
CA LYS A 97 0.91 11.42 12.20
C LYS A 97 0.80 10.82 13.61
N ALA A 98 -0.12 11.29 14.42
CA ALA A 98 -0.22 10.93 15.83
C ALA A 98 -1.29 9.87 16.08
N ILE A 99 -2.42 9.95 15.40
CA ILE A 99 -3.57 9.06 15.57
C ILE A 99 -4.18 8.69 14.22
N GLY A 100 -4.87 7.59 14.20
CA GLY A 100 -5.60 7.08 13.04
C GLY A 100 -5.89 5.60 13.17
N TYR A 101 -5.89 4.92 12.04
CA TYR A 101 -6.15 3.48 11.95
C TYR A 101 -5.13 2.81 11.04
N SER A 102 -4.83 1.56 11.35
CA SER A 102 -3.98 0.69 10.54
C SER A 102 -4.80 -0.41 9.92
N PHE A 103 -4.68 -0.55 8.61
CA PHE A 103 -5.32 -1.58 7.80
C PHE A 103 -4.31 -2.69 7.52
N GLU A 104 -4.55 -3.88 8.07
CA GLU A 104 -3.64 -5.02 7.97
C GLU A 104 -3.92 -5.88 6.75
N ASN A 105 -2.87 -6.45 6.16
CA ASN A 105 -2.93 -7.35 5.00
C ASN A 105 -3.79 -6.80 3.86
N PRO A 106 -3.48 -5.58 3.36
CA PRO A 106 -4.41 -4.85 2.49
C PRO A 106 -4.80 -5.61 1.22
N LEU A 107 -3.85 -6.28 0.55
CA LEU A 107 -4.16 -6.98 -0.69
C LEU A 107 -5.15 -8.14 -0.47
N SER A 108 -4.87 -9.01 0.50
CA SER A 108 -5.71 -10.17 0.76
C SER A 108 -7.08 -9.77 1.32
N VAL A 109 -7.13 -8.76 2.19
CA VAL A 109 -8.38 -8.26 2.77
C VAL A 109 -9.23 -7.55 1.71
N CYS A 110 -8.64 -6.72 0.84
CA CYS A 110 -9.37 -6.11 -0.28
C CYS A 110 -9.95 -7.17 -1.23
N LYS A 111 -9.20 -8.23 -1.53
CA LYS A 111 -9.71 -9.34 -2.36
C LYS A 111 -10.89 -10.04 -1.71
N GLU A 112 -10.82 -10.31 -0.42
CA GLU A 112 -11.91 -10.92 0.34
C GLU A 112 -13.15 -10.01 0.35
N MET A 113 -12.97 -8.72 0.65
CA MET A 113 -14.05 -7.73 0.63
C MET A 113 -14.76 -7.67 -0.73
N GLY A 114 -14.00 -7.78 -1.82
CA GLY A 114 -14.55 -7.73 -3.19
C GLY A 114 -15.49 -8.87 -3.55
N ASN A 115 -15.46 -9.97 -2.80
CA ASN A 115 -16.36 -11.13 -2.96
C ASN A 115 -17.60 -11.07 -2.03
N LEU A 116 -17.74 -10.03 -1.25
CA LEU A 116 -18.77 -9.89 -0.22
C LEU A 116 -19.68 -8.70 -0.51
N MET A 117 -20.90 -8.77 0.06
CA MET A 117 -21.78 -7.59 0.14
C MET A 117 -21.21 -6.55 1.11
N GLU A 118 -21.73 -5.32 1.08
CA GLU A 118 -21.22 -4.17 1.83
C GLU A 118 -21.07 -4.44 3.33
N LYS A 119 -22.12 -4.96 3.99
CA LYS A 119 -22.07 -5.20 5.44
C LYS A 119 -21.03 -6.24 5.85
N PRO A 120 -20.99 -7.46 5.29
CA PRO A 120 -19.93 -8.43 5.60
C PRO A 120 -18.55 -7.94 5.18
N ALA A 121 -18.41 -7.19 4.09
CA ALA A 121 -17.13 -6.60 3.68
C ALA A 121 -16.63 -5.61 4.75
N THR A 122 -17.48 -4.78 5.31
CA THR A 122 -17.14 -3.87 6.40
C THR A 122 -16.67 -4.63 7.64
N VAL A 123 -17.32 -5.75 7.98
CA VAL A 123 -16.89 -6.59 9.11
C VAL A 123 -15.49 -7.14 8.89
N VAL A 124 -15.20 -7.64 7.69
CA VAL A 124 -13.85 -8.14 7.34
C VAL A 124 -12.82 -7.02 7.42
N MET A 125 -13.12 -5.85 6.88
CA MET A 125 -12.23 -4.69 6.97
C MET A 125 -11.92 -4.32 8.43
N LEU A 126 -12.94 -4.18 9.26
CA LEU A 126 -12.77 -3.79 10.67
C LEU A 126 -12.08 -4.88 11.49
N GLY A 127 -12.28 -6.17 11.15
CA GLY A 127 -11.56 -7.29 11.76
C GLY A 127 -10.06 -7.30 11.45
N ASN A 128 -9.62 -6.57 10.41
CA ASN A 128 -8.23 -6.39 10.02
C ASN A 128 -7.76 -4.93 10.25
N THR A 129 -8.37 -4.25 11.18
CA THR A 129 -8.06 -2.87 11.52
C THR A 129 -7.69 -2.77 13.01
N HIS A 130 -6.67 -1.99 13.30
CA HIS A 130 -6.39 -1.56 14.67
C HIS A 130 -6.12 -0.06 14.72
N THR A 131 -6.16 0.52 15.92
CA THR A 131 -5.85 1.93 16.11
C THR A 131 -4.36 2.18 15.90
N TYR A 132 -4.05 3.28 15.22
CA TYR A 132 -2.71 3.79 15.05
C TYR A 132 -2.45 4.91 16.06
N ASN A 133 -1.32 4.84 16.78
CA ASN A 133 -0.93 5.79 17.81
C ASN A 133 0.49 6.36 17.63
N GLY A 134 0.95 6.40 16.38
CA GLY A 134 2.27 6.96 16.05
C GLY A 134 3.46 6.00 16.21
N LYS A 135 3.22 4.72 16.46
CA LYS A 135 4.27 3.69 16.63
C LYS A 135 4.10 2.53 15.66
#